data_aae27a1a2ff619e95b155135fc5f628e
#
_entry.id   aae27a1a2ff619e95b155135fc5f628e
#
_cell.length_a   1.000
_cell.length_b   1.000
_cell.length_c   1.000
_cell.angle_alpha   90.00
_cell.angle_beta   90.00
_cell.angle_gamma   90.00
#
_symmetry.space_group_name_H-M   'P 1'
#
loop_
_entity.id
_entity.type
_entity.pdbx_description
1 polymer ?
#
loop_
_entity_poly.entity_id
_entity_poly.type
_entity_poly.pdbx_seq_one_letter_code
_entity_poly.pdbx_strand_id
1 'polypeptide(L)'
;AMAQINLREYRDKEISKEGLQNIERLFQAMSVTKEHWIVRFLYDWNGENEKYEPESIDFVIKHMQQVGGILTEYSDSVFTLQGLFVGNWGELNGTKYADQQSLQQLAKQLVKSTDSQMYLAVRTPVQWRKILESADADLQEDRKNPLYDRLGLFNDGMLGSGNDCGTYGEKSAAEAGTDQAWNRMEELTFQEKLCSRVPNGGEVIIDNEYNDLECAIADLKTMHVTYLNQDYDAAVLEKWASSAVQTSDCFDGMEGLSYIERHLGYRLVLSDVFMQHDFWEDTAEIKVSLKNVGFAPVYKECEPVFLVKDETGQTIYEGIPSGDIASLAGGNEAEKKENFLTNIPLRGVKAGCYSVYFAVRDTATGSFITFANDQKIEQEGYKIGTILLE
;
A
#
# COMPACT_ATOMS: atom_id res chain seq x y z
N ALA A 1 3.10 -10.78 -0.95
CA ALA A 1 4.29 -11.60 -0.64
C ALA A 1 5.54 -10.73 -0.57
N MET A 2 6.63 -11.25 0.03
CA MET A 2 7.90 -10.52 0.16
C MET A 2 9.04 -11.32 -0.47
N ALA A 3 9.93 -10.64 -1.22
CA ALA A 3 11.14 -11.19 -1.77
C ALA A 3 12.37 -10.43 -1.27
N GLN A 4 13.34 -11.14 -0.71
CA GLN A 4 14.59 -10.58 -0.23
C GLN A 4 15.75 -11.06 -1.11
N ILE A 5 16.56 -10.12 -1.60
CA ILE A 5 17.64 -10.38 -2.57
C ILE A 5 18.98 -9.98 -1.95
N ASN A 6 19.81 -10.98 -1.66
CA ASN A 6 21.08 -10.77 -1.00
C ASN A 6 22.20 -10.50 -2.02
N LEU A 7 22.78 -9.30 -1.93
CA LEU A 7 23.87 -8.83 -2.79
C LEU A 7 25.27 -8.93 -2.13
N ARG A 8 25.40 -9.64 -1.01
CA ARG A 8 26.65 -9.75 -0.22
C ARG A 8 27.89 -10.09 -1.07
N GLU A 9 27.74 -10.98 -2.03
CA GLU A 9 28.86 -11.40 -2.90
C GLU A 9 29.38 -10.27 -3.80
N TYR A 10 28.57 -9.23 -3.99
CA TYR A 10 28.86 -8.08 -4.86
C TYR A 10 29.26 -6.83 -4.09
N ARG A 11 29.35 -6.86 -2.75
CA ARG A 11 29.57 -5.66 -1.93
C ARG A 11 30.74 -4.78 -2.37
N ASP A 12 31.80 -5.38 -2.94
CA ASP A 12 33.04 -4.68 -3.35
C ASP A 12 33.27 -4.74 -4.89
N LYS A 13 32.24 -5.08 -5.67
CA LYS A 13 32.30 -5.21 -7.14
C LYS A 13 30.92 -5.06 -7.74
N GLU A 14 30.86 -4.81 -9.05
CA GLU A 14 29.59 -4.79 -9.78
C GLU A 14 28.87 -6.16 -9.74
N ILE A 15 27.55 -6.14 -9.81
CA ILE A 15 26.75 -7.37 -9.99
C ILE A 15 27.14 -7.97 -11.36
N SER A 16 27.51 -9.24 -11.37
CA SER A 16 27.86 -9.93 -12.60
C SER A 16 26.65 -10.08 -13.54
N LYS A 17 26.93 -10.30 -14.82
CA LYS A 17 25.86 -10.58 -15.79
C LYS A 17 25.00 -11.76 -15.37
N GLU A 18 25.58 -12.82 -14.83
CA GLU A 18 24.86 -13.99 -14.33
C GLU A 18 24.00 -13.61 -13.11
N GLY A 19 24.52 -12.79 -12.18
CA GLY A 19 23.78 -12.28 -11.04
C GLY A 19 22.56 -11.49 -11.46
N LEU A 20 22.70 -10.58 -12.44
CA LEU A 20 21.56 -9.83 -12.98
C LEU A 20 20.54 -10.75 -13.67
N GLN A 21 20.99 -11.74 -14.44
CA GLN A 21 20.09 -12.72 -15.03
C GLN A 21 19.31 -13.56 -14.00
N ASN A 22 19.94 -13.88 -12.87
CA ASN A 22 19.26 -14.60 -11.79
C ASN A 22 18.21 -13.73 -11.10
N ILE A 23 18.51 -12.45 -10.88
CA ILE A 23 17.55 -11.47 -10.36
C ILE A 23 16.38 -11.33 -11.33
N GLU A 24 16.64 -11.15 -12.63
CA GLU A 24 15.61 -11.03 -13.67
C GLU A 24 14.67 -12.25 -13.70
N ARG A 25 15.22 -13.48 -13.63
CA ARG A 25 14.41 -14.70 -13.54
C ARG A 25 13.49 -14.73 -12.33
N LEU A 26 13.96 -14.22 -11.19
CA LEU A 26 13.12 -14.10 -9.99
C LEU A 26 11.95 -13.14 -10.26
N PHE A 27 12.22 -11.96 -10.81
CA PHE A 27 11.16 -10.99 -11.14
C PHE A 27 10.19 -11.53 -12.20
N GLN A 28 10.69 -12.25 -13.19
CA GLN A 28 9.85 -12.95 -14.17
C GLN A 28 8.92 -13.98 -13.49
N ALA A 29 9.43 -14.75 -12.52
CA ALA A 29 8.61 -15.69 -11.76
C ALA A 29 7.58 -14.97 -10.87
N MET A 30 7.94 -13.82 -10.29
CA MET A 30 7.03 -12.98 -9.49
C MET A 30 5.88 -12.42 -10.37
N SER A 31 6.18 -11.95 -11.57
CA SER A 31 5.19 -11.31 -12.45
C SER A 31 4.06 -12.23 -12.90
N VAL A 32 4.30 -13.55 -13.00
CA VAL A 32 3.25 -14.50 -13.39
C VAL A 32 2.27 -14.82 -12.25
N THR A 33 2.56 -14.46 -11.01
CA THR A 33 1.66 -14.71 -9.87
C THR A 33 0.46 -13.77 -9.84
N LYS A 34 0.52 -12.64 -10.54
CA LYS A 34 -0.44 -11.52 -10.48
C LYS A 34 -0.59 -10.92 -9.07
N GLU A 35 0.41 -11.09 -8.23
CA GLU A 35 0.51 -10.54 -6.90
C GLU A 35 1.38 -9.29 -6.91
N HIS A 36 1.09 -8.35 -6.01
CA HIS A 36 1.99 -7.24 -5.75
C HIS A 36 3.02 -7.63 -4.69
N TRP A 37 4.30 -7.50 -5.03
CA TRP A 37 5.40 -7.95 -4.19
C TRP A 37 6.04 -6.80 -3.41
N ILE A 38 6.42 -7.08 -2.18
CA ILE A 38 7.35 -6.28 -1.40
C ILE A 38 8.74 -6.81 -1.71
N VAL A 39 9.66 -5.93 -2.13
CA VAL A 39 11.03 -6.32 -2.48
C VAL A 39 12.01 -5.60 -1.57
N ARG A 40 13.01 -6.32 -1.08
CA ARG A 40 14.08 -5.79 -0.26
C ARG A 40 15.43 -6.31 -0.78
N PHE A 41 16.32 -5.43 -1.19
CA PHE A 41 17.71 -5.76 -1.45
C PHE A 41 18.53 -5.54 -0.19
N LEU A 42 19.53 -6.39 0.04
CA LEU A 42 20.34 -6.34 1.25
C LEU A 42 21.76 -6.90 1.01
N TYR A 43 22.69 -6.57 1.89
CA TYR A 43 24.02 -7.16 1.94
C TYR A 43 24.22 -8.00 3.19
N ASP A 44 23.54 -7.64 4.27
CA ASP A 44 23.61 -8.35 5.54
C ASP A 44 22.35 -9.15 5.84
N TRP A 45 22.56 -10.41 6.20
CA TRP A 45 21.52 -11.36 6.58
C TRP A 45 21.57 -11.75 8.05
N ASN A 46 22.64 -11.32 8.74
CA ASN A 46 23.02 -11.84 10.03
C ASN A 46 22.93 -10.84 11.19
N GLY A 47 22.63 -9.56 10.89
CA GLY A 47 22.73 -8.47 11.86
C GLY A 47 24.19 -7.99 12.09
N GLU A 48 25.04 -8.16 11.07
CA GLU A 48 26.47 -7.81 11.11
C GLU A 48 26.82 -6.87 9.93
N ASN A 49 25.99 -5.85 9.69
CA ASN A 49 26.14 -4.95 8.53
C ASN A 49 27.53 -4.28 8.46
N GLU A 50 28.16 -3.95 9.58
CA GLU A 50 29.52 -3.42 9.62
C GLU A 50 30.53 -4.28 8.81
N LYS A 51 30.27 -5.60 8.75
CA LYS A 51 31.11 -6.57 8.06
C LYS A 51 30.74 -6.76 6.59
N TYR A 52 29.46 -6.61 6.26
CA TYR A 52 28.94 -7.03 4.96
C TYR A 52 28.43 -5.89 4.06
N GLU A 53 28.20 -4.72 4.65
CA GLU A 53 27.80 -3.54 3.88
C GLU A 53 28.97 -3.05 3.01
N PRO A 54 28.75 -2.59 1.76
CA PRO A 54 29.81 -2.01 0.93
C PRO A 54 30.60 -0.92 1.63
N GLU A 55 31.94 -0.90 1.43
CA GLU A 55 32.79 0.15 2.01
C GLU A 55 32.54 1.53 1.40
N SER A 56 32.16 1.58 0.11
CA SER A 56 31.78 2.83 -0.57
C SER A 56 30.31 2.82 -0.93
N ILE A 57 29.65 3.95 -0.68
CA ILE A 57 28.28 4.22 -1.13
C ILE A 57 28.16 4.11 -2.66
N ASP A 58 29.24 4.32 -3.41
CA ASP A 58 29.27 4.23 -4.87
C ASP A 58 28.92 2.82 -5.36
N PHE A 59 29.31 1.77 -4.62
CA PHE A 59 28.88 0.41 -4.96
C PHE A 59 27.39 0.22 -4.74
N VAL A 60 26.82 0.76 -3.66
CA VAL A 60 25.36 0.69 -3.43
C VAL A 60 24.62 1.37 -4.57
N ILE A 61 25.06 2.58 -4.94
CA ILE A 61 24.49 3.35 -6.06
C ILE A 61 24.62 2.59 -7.37
N LYS A 62 25.79 1.99 -7.61
CA LYS A 62 26.03 1.19 -8.83
C LYS A 62 25.10 -0.03 -8.90
N HIS A 63 24.88 -0.72 -7.79
CA HIS A 63 23.95 -1.86 -7.74
C HIS A 63 22.51 -1.42 -8.00
N MET A 64 22.06 -0.28 -7.41
CA MET A 64 20.77 0.30 -7.72
C MET A 64 20.61 0.61 -9.22
N GLN A 65 21.65 1.14 -9.86
CA GLN A 65 21.66 1.40 -11.30
C GLN A 65 21.58 0.11 -12.11
N GLN A 66 22.34 -0.93 -11.70
CA GLN A 66 22.37 -2.20 -12.43
C GLN A 66 21.05 -2.95 -12.40
N VAL A 67 20.31 -2.91 -11.28
CA VAL A 67 19.00 -3.56 -11.16
C VAL A 67 17.86 -2.68 -11.70
N GLY A 68 18.12 -1.41 -11.98
CA GLY A 68 17.10 -0.44 -12.38
C GLY A 68 16.30 -0.84 -13.62
N GLY A 69 16.96 -1.42 -14.64
CA GLY A 69 16.28 -1.92 -15.83
C GLY A 69 15.27 -3.04 -15.51
N ILE A 70 15.65 -3.97 -14.64
CA ILE A 70 14.78 -5.07 -14.19
C ILE A 70 13.61 -4.50 -13.40
N LEU A 71 13.87 -3.60 -12.44
CA LEU A 71 12.83 -2.98 -11.64
C LEU A 71 11.81 -2.20 -12.48
N THR A 72 12.26 -1.53 -13.53
CA THR A 72 11.37 -0.82 -14.47
C THR A 72 10.54 -1.78 -15.31
N GLU A 73 11.15 -2.85 -15.83
CA GLU A 73 10.47 -3.85 -16.66
C GLU A 73 9.36 -4.58 -15.92
N TYR A 74 9.56 -4.86 -14.60
CA TYR A 74 8.60 -5.59 -13.76
C TYR A 74 7.89 -4.69 -12.73
N SER A 75 7.78 -3.39 -12.99
CA SER A 75 7.20 -2.41 -12.07
C SER A 75 5.75 -2.73 -11.65
N ASP A 76 4.95 -3.29 -12.54
CA ASP A 76 3.57 -3.69 -12.27
C ASP A 76 3.45 -4.76 -11.17
N SER A 77 4.50 -5.58 -11.01
CA SER A 77 4.53 -6.66 -10.01
C SER A 77 5.10 -6.21 -8.66
N VAL A 78 5.71 -5.03 -8.58
CA VAL A 78 6.32 -4.54 -7.33
C VAL A 78 5.47 -3.45 -6.71
N PHE A 79 4.99 -3.71 -5.49
CA PHE A 79 4.24 -2.71 -4.74
C PHE A 79 5.20 -1.69 -4.09
N THR A 80 6.18 -2.17 -3.34
CA THR A 80 7.14 -1.31 -2.66
C THR A 80 8.53 -1.95 -2.57
N LEU A 81 9.56 -1.10 -2.68
CA LEU A 81 10.93 -1.44 -2.31
C LEU A 81 11.20 -0.98 -0.89
N GLN A 82 11.47 -1.91 0.01
CA GLN A 82 11.82 -1.61 1.39
C GLN A 82 13.33 -1.39 1.54
N GLY A 83 13.67 -0.37 2.31
CA GLY A 83 15.05 0.00 2.60
C GLY A 83 15.77 0.67 1.42
N LEU A 84 17.03 1.04 1.67
CA LEU A 84 17.92 1.64 0.69
C LEU A 84 19.12 0.71 0.40
N PHE A 85 18.87 -0.61 0.43
CA PHE A 85 19.84 -1.71 0.28
C PHE A 85 20.76 -1.90 1.49
N VAL A 86 20.86 -0.96 2.39
CA VAL A 86 21.87 -0.87 3.45
C VAL A 86 21.32 -1.17 4.84
N GLY A 87 22.22 -1.42 5.80
CA GLY A 87 21.90 -1.75 7.18
C GLY A 87 21.67 -3.25 7.42
N ASN A 88 21.53 -3.61 8.68
CA ASN A 88 21.17 -4.96 9.09
C ASN A 88 19.89 -5.38 8.37
N TRP A 89 19.88 -6.55 7.77
CA TRP A 89 18.77 -7.13 7.00
C TRP A 89 18.22 -6.25 5.88
N GLY A 90 18.96 -5.20 5.47
CA GLY A 90 18.50 -4.21 4.49
C GLY A 90 17.50 -3.19 5.05
N GLU A 91 17.42 -3.07 6.37
CA GLU A 91 16.41 -2.25 7.09
C GLU A 91 16.93 -0.88 7.51
N LEU A 92 18.05 -0.42 6.97
CA LEU A 92 18.69 0.83 7.40
C LEU A 92 19.16 0.82 8.87
N ASN A 93 18.97 -0.28 9.59
CA ASN A 93 19.34 -0.41 10.99
C ASN A 93 20.86 -0.57 11.13
N GLY A 94 21.49 0.32 11.89
CA GLY A 94 22.93 0.29 12.15
C GLY A 94 23.82 0.62 10.95
N THR A 95 23.27 1.09 9.84
CA THR A 95 24.06 1.44 8.65
C THR A 95 25.03 2.60 8.91
N LYS A 96 26.22 2.53 8.33
CA LYS A 96 27.17 3.67 8.32
C LYS A 96 26.71 4.83 7.43
N TYR A 97 25.71 4.62 6.58
CA TYR A 97 25.11 5.61 5.69
C TYR A 97 23.83 6.27 6.27
N ALA A 98 23.72 6.34 7.61
CA ALA A 98 22.55 6.92 8.31
C ALA A 98 22.54 8.45 8.35
N ASP A 99 23.60 9.12 7.88
CA ASP A 99 23.62 10.57 7.77
C ASP A 99 22.67 11.06 6.66
N GLN A 100 22.22 12.32 6.80
CA GLN A 100 21.23 12.91 5.90
C GLN A 100 21.68 12.90 4.43
N GLN A 101 22.93 13.24 4.16
CA GLN A 101 23.45 13.31 2.79
C GLN A 101 23.47 11.95 2.11
N SER A 102 23.93 10.92 2.80
CA SER A 102 23.94 9.53 2.33
C SER A 102 22.52 9.02 2.04
N LEU A 103 21.60 9.21 2.99
CA LEU A 103 20.20 8.80 2.81
C LEU A 103 19.54 9.47 1.60
N GLN A 104 19.75 10.78 1.43
CA GLN A 104 19.27 11.53 0.27
C GLN A 104 19.87 11.03 -1.04
N GLN A 105 21.17 10.74 -1.06
CA GLN A 105 21.85 10.24 -2.25
C GLN A 105 21.31 8.88 -2.68
N LEU A 106 21.11 7.96 -1.73
CA LEU A 106 20.54 6.64 -1.99
C LEU A 106 19.09 6.72 -2.45
N ALA A 107 18.25 7.50 -1.75
CA ALA A 107 16.84 7.68 -2.11
C ALA A 107 16.67 8.31 -3.50
N LYS A 108 17.45 9.34 -3.82
CA LYS A 108 17.49 9.97 -5.15
C LYS A 108 17.94 8.98 -6.24
N GLN A 109 18.86 8.07 -5.93
CA GLN A 109 19.26 7.04 -6.89
C GLN A 109 18.15 6.02 -7.13
N LEU A 110 17.44 5.57 -6.09
CA LEU A 110 16.30 4.67 -6.26
C LEU A 110 15.18 5.29 -7.11
N VAL A 111 14.85 6.56 -6.90
CA VAL A 111 13.90 7.28 -7.77
C VAL A 111 14.29 7.22 -9.24
N LYS A 112 15.61 7.37 -9.55
CA LYS A 112 16.12 7.29 -10.92
C LYS A 112 16.14 5.86 -11.49
N SER A 113 16.19 4.88 -10.62
CA SER A 113 16.31 3.46 -10.99
C SER A 113 14.98 2.70 -10.97
N THR A 114 13.87 3.38 -10.67
CA THR A 114 12.56 2.75 -10.51
C THR A 114 11.48 3.52 -11.25
N ASP A 115 10.46 2.81 -11.73
CA ASP A 115 9.28 3.43 -12.30
C ASP A 115 8.52 4.28 -11.27
N SER A 116 7.79 5.29 -11.74
CA SER A 116 7.03 6.23 -10.91
C SER A 116 5.88 5.57 -10.14
N GLN A 117 5.36 4.46 -10.62
CA GLN A 117 4.27 3.69 -9.99
C GLN A 117 4.74 2.81 -8.82
N MET A 118 6.05 2.66 -8.64
CA MET A 118 6.62 1.86 -7.57
C MET A 118 6.84 2.70 -6.32
N TYR A 119 6.33 2.26 -5.19
CA TYR A 119 6.60 2.89 -3.90
C TYR A 119 7.97 2.49 -3.36
N LEU A 120 8.55 3.39 -2.58
CA LEU A 120 9.79 3.19 -1.83
C LEU A 120 9.44 3.28 -0.35
N ALA A 121 10.19 2.61 0.52
CA ALA A 121 9.90 2.69 1.95
C ALA A 121 11.21 2.74 2.77
N VAL A 122 11.23 3.59 3.79
CA VAL A 122 12.26 3.63 4.81
C VAL A 122 11.71 3.20 6.15
N ARG A 123 12.59 2.73 7.05
CA ARG A 123 12.17 2.10 8.29
C ARG A 123 11.52 3.06 9.27
N THR A 124 12.02 4.29 9.38
CA THR A 124 11.58 5.20 10.44
C THR A 124 11.13 6.56 9.91
N PRO A 125 10.19 7.23 10.59
CA PRO A 125 9.81 8.60 10.27
C PRO A 125 11.00 9.58 10.30
N VAL A 126 11.99 9.37 11.18
CA VAL A 126 13.19 10.21 11.24
C VAL A 126 14.03 10.08 9.96
N GLN A 127 14.15 8.88 9.39
CA GLN A 127 14.83 8.70 8.10
C GLN A 127 14.08 9.40 6.98
N TRP A 128 12.75 9.32 6.96
CA TRP A 128 11.90 10.03 6.01
C TRP A 128 12.13 11.55 6.12
N ARG A 129 12.09 12.13 7.33
CA ARG A 129 12.33 13.56 7.57
C ARG A 129 13.71 14.00 7.10
N LYS A 130 14.75 13.21 7.36
CA LYS A 130 16.11 13.49 6.87
C LYS A 130 16.18 13.51 5.34
N ILE A 131 15.51 12.59 4.67
CA ILE A 131 15.53 12.48 3.20
C ILE A 131 14.77 13.65 2.55
N LEU A 132 13.59 13.98 3.07
CA LEU A 132 12.73 15.06 2.55
C LEU A 132 13.10 16.46 3.09
N GLU A 133 14.00 16.55 4.08
CA GLU A 133 14.34 17.81 4.78
C GLU A 133 13.12 18.50 5.40
N SER A 134 12.16 17.71 5.91
CA SER A 134 10.92 18.21 6.45
C SER A 134 10.50 17.49 7.70
N ALA A 135 10.02 18.25 8.67
CA ALA A 135 9.38 17.72 9.88
C ALA A 135 7.91 17.33 9.63
N ASP A 136 7.25 17.97 8.68
CA ASP A 136 5.82 17.80 8.40
C ASP A 136 5.61 16.89 7.18
N ALA A 137 4.66 15.97 7.31
CA ALA A 137 4.20 15.14 6.21
C ALA A 137 3.37 15.92 5.17
N ASP A 138 2.83 17.08 5.53
CA ASP A 138 1.93 17.88 4.69
C ASP A 138 2.68 19.02 3.99
N LEU A 139 3.64 18.67 3.14
CA LEU A 139 4.41 19.63 2.35
C LEU A 139 3.60 20.14 1.14
N GLN A 140 2.81 21.18 1.33
CA GLN A 140 2.09 21.82 0.21
C GLN A 140 3.01 22.48 -0.82
N GLU A 141 4.23 22.84 -0.45
CA GLU A 141 5.14 23.63 -1.29
C GLU A 141 6.06 22.80 -2.20
N ASP A 142 6.31 21.53 -1.93
CA ASP A 142 7.34 20.75 -2.63
C ASP A 142 6.82 19.50 -3.39
N ARG A 143 5.60 19.56 -3.92
CA ARG A 143 5.02 18.53 -4.80
C ARG A 143 5.86 18.21 -6.06
N LYS A 144 6.97 18.92 -6.26
CA LYS A 144 7.91 18.65 -7.35
C LYS A 144 8.92 17.54 -7.02
N ASN A 145 9.07 17.20 -5.75
CA ASN A 145 9.95 16.12 -5.35
C ASN A 145 9.19 14.78 -5.46
N PRO A 146 9.58 13.87 -6.39
CA PRO A 146 8.87 12.61 -6.60
C PRO A 146 8.88 11.68 -5.38
N LEU A 147 9.79 11.88 -4.41
CA LEU A 147 9.81 11.13 -3.16
C LEU A 147 8.60 11.45 -2.28
N TYR A 148 8.01 12.62 -2.43
CA TYR A 148 6.88 13.05 -1.61
C TYR A 148 5.65 12.13 -1.74
N ASP A 149 5.37 11.68 -2.96
CA ASP A 149 4.24 10.79 -3.26
C ASP A 149 4.66 9.31 -3.43
N ARG A 150 5.93 8.98 -3.16
CA ARG A 150 6.46 7.64 -3.36
C ARG A 150 7.14 7.04 -2.14
N LEU A 151 7.65 7.87 -1.20
CA LEU A 151 8.42 7.39 -0.05
C LEU A 151 7.50 7.15 1.14
N GLY A 152 7.16 5.89 1.37
CA GLY A 152 6.42 5.41 2.52
C GLY A 152 7.32 4.89 3.64
N LEU A 153 6.71 4.13 4.52
CA LEU A 153 7.34 3.59 5.71
C LEU A 153 7.22 2.06 5.77
N PHE A 154 8.14 1.44 6.50
CA PHE A 154 7.97 0.11 7.06
C PHE A 154 8.55 0.08 8.48
N ASN A 155 7.79 -0.46 9.42
CA ASN A 155 8.14 -0.41 10.83
C ASN A 155 8.33 -1.85 11.36
N ASP A 156 9.60 -2.28 11.46
CA ASP A 156 9.93 -3.63 11.95
C ASP A 156 10.04 -3.68 13.49
N GLY A 157 9.53 -2.66 14.18
CA GLY A 157 9.35 -2.58 15.63
C GLY A 157 7.92 -2.22 16.03
N MET A 158 6.96 -2.42 15.12
CA MET A 158 5.58 -1.94 15.24
C MET A 158 4.90 -2.47 16.50
N LEU A 159 4.28 -1.56 17.26
CA LEU A 159 3.56 -1.87 18.50
C LEU A 159 4.39 -2.57 19.58
N GLY A 160 5.72 -2.63 19.45
CA GLY A 160 6.59 -3.37 20.36
C GLY A 160 6.90 -2.63 21.67
N SER A 161 6.62 -1.34 21.74
CA SER A 161 6.76 -0.49 22.94
C SER A 161 6.14 0.88 22.68
N GLY A 162 6.19 1.78 23.69
CA GLY A 162 5.72 3.17 23.54
C GLY A 162 6.39 3.96 22.42
N ASN A 163 7.61 3.57 22.01
CA ASN A 163 8.34 4.18 20.89
C ASN A 163 8.61 3.22 19.73
N ASP A 164 7.81 2.15 19.61
CA ASP A 164 7.94 1.11 18.59
C ASP A 164 9.37 0.57 18.48
N CYS A 165 9.92 0.14 19.62
CA CYS A 165 11.29 -0.41 19.73
C CYS A 165 12.37 0.49 19.13
N GLY A 166 12.22 1.82 19.32
CA GLY A 166 13.18 2.82 18.83
C GLY A 166 12.92 3.33 17.41
N THR A 167 11.81 2.95 16.79
CA THR A 167 11.37 3.51 15.50
C THR A 167 11.10 5.00 15.62
N TYR A 168 10.53 5.46 16.74
CA TYR A 168 10.32 6.86 17.09
C TYR A 168 11.59 7.42 17.72
N GLY A 169 12.39 8.08 16.90
CA GLY A 169 13.74 8.52 17.25
C GLY A 169 13.79 9.94 17.83
N GLU A 170 15.01 10.43 17.98
CA GLU A 170 15.29 11.76 18.50
C GLU A 170 14.94 12.86 17.48
N LYS A 171 14.48 14.00 18.00
CA LYS A 171 14.28 15.23 17.23
C LYS A 171 15.64 15.82 16.86
N SER A 172 15.74 16.45 15.69
CA SER A 172 16.88 17.29 15.37
C SER A 172 16.93 18.51 16.30
N ALA A 173 18.10 19.14 16.40
CA ALA A 173 18.24 20.34 17.23
C ALA A 173 17.31 21.51 16.82
N ALA A 174 16.91 21.55 15.55
CA ALA A 174 15.97 22.56 15.04
C ALA A 174 14.52 22.26 15.43
N GLU A 175 14.18 21.00 15.68
CA GLU A 175 12.84 20.53 16.02
C GLU A 175 12.64 20.33 17.52
N ALA A 176 13.74 20.24 18.28
CA ALA A 176 13.70 20.03 19.72
C ALA A 176 13.15 21.27 20.45
N GLY A 177 11.99 21.09 21.06
CA GLY A 177 11.47 22.02 22.05
C GLY A 177 11.91 21.62 23.48
N THR A 178 10.94 21.30 24.32
CA THR A 178 11.19 20.74 25.68
C THR A 178 11.50 19.24 25.61
N ASP A 179 10.97 18.53 24.60
CA ASP A 179 11.15 17.10 24.39
C ASP A 179 12.24 16.85 23.33
N GLN A 180 13.19 15.99 23.68
CA GLN A 180 14.31 15.63 22.78
C GLN A 180 13.95 14.50 21.82
N ALA A 181 12.83 13.80 22.01
CA ALA A 181 12.37 12.69 21.19
C ALA A 181 10.94 12.92 20.70
N TRP A 182 10.59 12.33 19.56
CA TRP A 182 9.22 12.24 19.09
C TRP A 182 8.44 11.29 19.99
N ASN A 183 7.30 11.74 20.50
CA ASN A 183 6.41 10.86 21.27
C ASN A 183 5.45 10.11 20.33
N ARG A 184 4.81 9.04 20.85
CA ARG A 184 3.92 8.19 20.06
C ARG A 184 2.78 8.97 19.39
N MET A 185 2.16 9.92 20.08
CA MET A 185 1.05 10.70 19.53
C MET A 185 1.49 11.59 18.36
N GLU A 186 2.65 12.23 18.46
CA GLU A 186 3.24 13.02 17.37
C GLU A 186 3.52 12.14 16.14
N GLU A 187 4.06 10.94 16.35
CA GLU A 187 4.39 10.03 15.28
C GLU A 187 3.16 9.36 14.64
N LEU A 188 2.14 9.03 15.41
CA LEU A 188 0.86 8.55 14.86
C LEU A 188 0.20 9.64 14.01
N THR A 189 0.18 10.90 14.49
CA THR A 189 -0.34 12.04 13.71
C THR A 189 0.45 12.27 12.41
N PHE A 190 1.77 12.14 12.47
CA PHE A 190 2.63 12.24 11.27
C PHE A 190 2.32 11.11 10.28
N GLN A 191 2.22 9.87 10.76
CA GLN A 191 1.94 8.70 9.93
C GLN A 191 0.53 8.74 9.33
N GLU A 192 -0.49 9.20 10.07
CA GLU A 192 -1.85 9.39 9.56
C GLU A 192 -1.86 10.29 8.31
N LYS A 193 -1.15 11.42 8.37
CA LYS A 193 -1.04 12.34 7.23
C LYS A 193 -0.19 11.78 6.09
N LEU A 194 0.96 11.21 6.40
CA LEU A 194 1.87 10.65 5.40
C LEU A 194 1.24 9.48 4.68
N CYS A 195 0.74 8.52 5.46
CA CYS A 195 0.30 7.25 4.93
C CYS A 195 -1.12 7.28 4.33
N SER A 196 -1.78 8.46 4.32
CA SER A 196 -2.92 8.70 3.42
C SER A 196 -2.51 8.76 1.94
N ARG A 197 -1.20 8.90 1.61
CA ARG A 197 -0.68 9.00 0.24
C ARG A 197 0.29 7.88 -0.14
N VAL A 198 1.05 7.35 0.82
CA VAL A 198 2.09 6.34 0.59
C VAL A 198 1.93 5.16 1.54
N PRO A 199 2.29 3.93 1.12
CA PRO A 199 2.09 2.74 1.94
C PRO A 199 2.90 2.73 3.24
N ASN A 200 2.35 2.06 4.25
CA ASN A 200 2.99 1.71 5.49
C ASN A 200 2.80 0.22 5.77
N GLY A 201 3.75 -0.41 6.43
CA GLY A 201 3.67 -1.81 6.84
C GLY A 201 4.80 -2.16 7.79
N GLY A 202 5.06 -3.43 7.98
CA GLY A 202 6.18 -3.88 8.83
C GLY A 202 5.90 -5.16 9.60
N GLU A 203 6.45 -5.23 10.82
CA GLU A 203 6.42 -6.39 11.70
C GLU A 203 6.03 -5.99 13.11
N VAL A 204 5.10 -6.74 13.72
CA VAL A 204 4.76 -6.58 15.13
C VAL A 204 5.72 -7.37 15.98
N ILE A 205 6.07 -6.85 17.17
CA ILE A 205 7.11 -7.45 18.01
C ILE A 205 6.82 -7.22 19.50
N ILE A 206 7.25 -8.18 20.31
CA ILE A 206 7.25 -8.13 21.79
C ILE A 206 5.85 -7.89 22.36
N ASP A 207 5.24 -8.91 22.93
CA ASP A 207 3.95 -8.82 23.62
C ASP A 207 3.98 -7.76 24.74
N ASN A 208 3.10 -6.77 24.65
CA ASN A 208 2.97 -5.65 25.59
C ASN A 208 1.60 -4.97 25.43
N GLU A 209 1.33 -3.92 26.21
CA GLU A 209 0.06 -3.19 26.22
C GLU A 209 -0.27 -2.45 24.91
N TYR A 210 0.74 -2.02 24.11
CA TYR A 210 0.52 -1.30 22.85
C TYR A 210 0.02 -2.22 21.73
N ASN A 211 0.23 -3.54 21.86
CA ASN A 211 -0.35 -4.52 20.93
C ASN A 211 -1.52 -5.31 21.53
N ASP A 212 -2.16 -4.83 22.61
CA ASP A 212 -3.50 -5.30 22.96
C ASP A 212 -4.47 -5.00 21.83
N LEU A 213 -5.40 -5.91 21.54
CA LEU A 213 -6.17 -5.90 20.29
C LEU A 213 -6.82 -4.55 19.97
N GLU A 214 -7.44 -3.90 20.96
CA GLU A 214 -8.11 -2.60 20.76
C GLU A 214 -7.10 -1.48 20.45
N CYS A 215 -5.97 -1.44 21.17
CA CYS A 215 -4.89 -0.51 20.92
C CYS A 215 -4.27 -0.73 19.54
N ALA A 216 -4.00 -1.99 19.21
CA ALA A 216 -3.45 -2.37 17.92
C ALA A 216 -4.35 -1.94 16.76
N ILE A 217 -5.65 -2.22 16.82
CA ILE A 217 -6.62 -1.82 15.78
C ILE A 217 -6.65 -0.29 15.62
N ALA A 218 -6.65 0.46 16.73
CA ALA A 218 -6.68 1.92 16.69
C ALA A 218 -5.43 2.50 16.02
N ASP A 219 -4.24 2.00 16.39
CA ASP A 219 -2.98 2.47 15.84
C ASP A 219 -2.77 2.02 14.38
N LEU A 220 -3.10 0.76 14.03
CA LEU A 220 -3.02 0.26 12.66
C LEU A 220 -3.92 1.06 11.70
N LYS A 221 -5.13 1.45 12.14
CA LYS A 221 -6.02 2.36 11.41
C LYS A 221 -5.39 3.73 11.19
N THR A 222 -4.85 4.32 12.26
CA THR A 222 -4.25 5.67 12.22
C THR A 222 -3.00 5.70 11.35
N MET A 223 -2.19 4.64 11.38
CA MET A 223 -0.99 4.50 10.56
C MET A 223 -1.27 4.06 9.11
N HIS A 224 -2.52 3.80 8.74
CA HIS A 224 -2.90 3.28 7.42
C HIS A 224 -2.11 2.02 7.02
N VAL A 225 -2.02 1.03 7.93
CA VAL A 225 -1.19 -0.14 7.70
C VAL A 225 -1.73 -0.99 6.57
N THR A 226 -0.89 -1.24 5.58
CA THR A 226 -1.22 -1.94 4.35
C THR A 226 -0.90 -3.44 4.42
N TYR A 227 0.18 -3.79 5.10
CA TYR A 227 0.65 -5.17 5.24
C TYR A 227 1.42 -5.38 6.54
N LEU A 228 1.38 -6.59 7.05
CA LEU A 228 2.18 -7.07 8.18
C LEU A 228 2.83 -8.41 7.83
N ASN A 229 4.02 -8.66 8.38
CA ASN A 229 4.66 -9.96 8.30
C ASN A 229 3.95 -10.96 9.22
N GLN A 230 3.38 -12.03 8.64
CA GLN A 230 2.64 -13.05 9.39
C GLN A 230 3.54 -14.10 10.05
N ASP A 231 4.83 -14.16 9.72
CA ASP A 231 5.80 -15.12 10.25
C ASP A 231 6.71 -14.49 11.32
N TYR A 232 6.30 -13.35 11.91
CA TYR A 232 7.08 -12.69 12.94
C TYR A 232 6.50 -12.98 14.35
N ASP A 233 6.65 -12.17 15.34
CA ASP A 233 6.41 -12.46 16.75
C ASP A 233 5.13 -13.29 17.04
N ALA A 234 5.32 -14.59 17.27
CA ALA A 234 4.22 -15.53 17.50
C ALA A 234 3.38 -15.17 18.73
N ALA A 235 3.98 -14.57 19.77
CA ALA A 235 3.25 -14.22 20.99
C ALA A 235 2.21 -13.10 20.71
N VAL A 236 2.56 -12.11 19.89
CA VAL A 236 1.62 -11.05 19.49
C VAL A 236 0.51 -11.62 18.61
N LEU A 237 0.85 -12.45 17.62
CA LEU A 237 -0.13 -13.04 16.72
C LEU A 237 -1.09 -13.98 17.46
N GLU A 238 -0.60 -14.81 18.38
CA GLU A 238 -1.40 -15.69 19.24
C GLU A 238 -2.31 -14.89 20.21
N LYS A 239 -1.83 -13.75 20.73
CA LYS A 239 -2.62 -12.83 21.54
C LYS A 239 -3.83 -12.30 20.76
N TRP A 240 -3.63 -11.88 19.52
CA TRP A 240 -4.73 -11.43 18.67
C TRP A 240 -5.67 -12.58 18.27
N ALA A 241 -5.13 -13.75 17.93
CA ALA A 241 -5.91 -14.93 17.62
C ALA A 241 -6.77 -15.42 18.81
N SER A 242 -6.30 -15.17 20.04
CA SER A 242 -7.01 -15.54 21.27
C SER A 242 -8.00 -14.47 21.76
N SER A 243 -8.04 -13.30 21.10
CA SER A 243 -8.90 -12.17 21.47
C SER A 243 -10.05 -12.04 20.47
N ALA A 244 -11.16 -11.47 20.91
CA ALA A 244 -12.32 -11.19 20.05
C ALA A 244 -12.57 -9.69 19.95
N VAL A 245 -12.88 -9.22 18.73
CA VAL A 245 -13.22 -7.82 18.46
C VAL A 245 -14.58 -7.49 19.07
N GLN A 246 -14.70 -6.32 19.67
CA GLN A 246 -15.95 -5.77 20.17
C GLN A 246 -16.36 -4.58 19.29
N THR A 247 -17.32 -4.80 18.41
CA THR A 247 -17.83 -3.80 17.48
C THR A 247 -19.37 -3.77 17.50
N SER A 248 -19.96 -2.78 16.87
CA SER A 248 -21.42 -2.70 16.69
C SER A 248 -21.87 -3.18 15.30
N ASP A 249 -20.99 -3.79 14.54
CA ASP A 249 -21.23 -4.24 13.15
C ASP A 249 -21.18 -5.77 13.01
N CYS A 250 -21.08 -6.26 11.78
CA CYS A 250 -21.04 -7.69 11.46
C CYS A 250 -19.74 -8.39 11.92
N PHE A 251 -18.75 -7.67 12.43
CA PHE A 251 -17.49 -8.21 12.92
C PHE A 251 -17.49 -8.46 14.43
N ASP A 252 -18.58 -8.14 15.15
CA ASP A 252 -18.66 -8.37 16.59
C ASP A 252 -18.40 -9.85 16.94
N GLY A 253 -17.48 -10.08 17.86
CA GLY A 253 -17.06 -11.42 18.27
C GLY A 253 -16.09 -12.12 17.31
N MET A 254 -15.66 -11.49 16.20
CA MET A 254 -14.66 -12.06 15.31
C MET A 254 -13.31 -12.18 16.03
N GLU A 255 -12.56 -13.24 15.72
CA GLU A 255 -11.18 -13.41 16.15
C GLU A 255 -10.32 -12.21 15.70
N GLY A 256 -9.52 -11.65 16.63
CA GLY A 256 -8.81 -10.40 16.40
C GLY A 256 -7.78 -10.46 15.29
N LEU A 257 -7.00 -11.55 15.16
CA LEU A 257 -6.04 -11.71 14.07
C LEU A 257 -6.76 -11.73 12.72
N SER A 258 -7.83 -12.50 12.59
CA SER A 258 -8.66 -12.55 11.38
C SER A 258 -9.29 -11.20 11.03
N TYR A 259 -9.65 -10.40 12.05
CA TYR A 259 -10.15 -9.05 11.84
C TYR A 259 -9.04 -8.15 11.27
N ILE A 260 -7.86 -8.15 11.87
CA ILE A 260 -6.71 -7.35 11.41
C ILE A 260 -6.34 -7.75 9.98
N GLU A 261 -6.16 -9.05 9.69
CA GLU A 261 -5.84 -9.55 8.35
C GLU A 261 -6.83 -9.07 7.28
N ARG A 262 -8.12 -9.07 7.62
CA ARG A 262 -9.19 -8.63 6.69
C ARG A 262 -9.21 -7.11 6.48
N HIS A 263 -8.60 -6.33 7.35
CA HIS A 263 -8.62 -4.86 7.28
C HIS A 263 -7.26 -4.26 6.87
N LEU A 264 -6.18 -5.04 6.79
CA LEU A 264 -4.91 -4.57 6.23
C LEU A 264 -5.11 -4.08 4.78
N GLY A 265 -4.52 -2.91 4.47
CA GLY A 265 -4.72 -2.27 3.19
C GLY A 265 -6.14 -1.73 3.01
N TYR A 266 -6.61 -1.68 1.77
CA TYR A 266 -7.98 -1.28 1.46
C TYR A 266 -8.95 -2.46 1.51
N ARG A 267 -10.22 -2.15 1.84
CA ARG A 267 -11.33 -3.11 1.84
C ARG A 267 -12.59 -2.42 1.35
N LEU A 268 -12.83 -2.48 0.05
CA LEU A 268 -13.96 -1.80 -0.57
C LEU A 268 -15.27 -2.55 -0.33
N VAL A 269 -16.30 -1.80 0.02
CA VAL A 269 -17.68 -2.28 0.21
C VAL A 269 -18.63 -1.46 -0.64
N LEU A 270 -19.42 -2.14 -1.48
CA LEU A 270 -20.53 -1.54 -2.17
C LEU A 270 -21.70 -1.40 -1.18
N SER A 271 -22.04 -0.15 -0.85
CA SER A 271 -23.01 0.14 0.23
C SER A 271 -24.40 0.43 -0.28
N ASP A 272 -24.53 1.13 -1.42
CA ASP A 272 -25.84 1.52 -1.96
C ASP A 272 -25.79 1.49 -3.50
N VAL A 273 -26.92 1.14 -4.08
CA VAL A 273 -27.17 1.21 -5.53
C VAL A 273 -28.49 1.92 -5.76
N PHE A 274 -28.48 2.90 -6.64
CA PHE A 274 -29.67 3.58 -7.13
C PHE A 274 -29.67 3.50 -8.65
N MET A 275 -30.83 3.16 -9.24
CA MET A 275 -31.04 3.10 -10.69
C MET A 275 -32.37 3.71 -11.03
N GLN A 276 -32.38 4.65 -11.99
CA GLN A 276 -33.58 5.31 -12.47
C GLN A 276 -33.55 5.43 -13.99
N HIS A 277 -34.68 5.16 -14.65
CA HIS A 277 -34.87 5.45 -16.06
C HIS A 277 -35.42 6.86 -16.24
N ASP A 278 -34.68 7.71 -16.97
CA ASP A 278 -35.19 8.99 -17.45
C ASP A 278 -35.83 8.79 -18.82
N PHE A 279 -37.17 8.80 -18.84
CA PHE A 279 -37.95 8.60 -20.07
C PHE A 279 -37.89 9.78 -21.03
N TRP A 280 -37.48 10.98 -20.57
CA TRP A 280 -37.37 12.16 -21.40
C TRP A 280 -36.06 12.22 -22.16
N GLU A 281 -34.98 11.91 -21.47
CA GLU A 281 -33.63 11.87 -22.02
C GLU A 281 -33.30 10.49 -22.64
N ASP A 282 -34.15 9.50 -22.43
CA ASP A 282 -33.96 8.09 -22.83
C ASP A 282 -32.61 7.55 -22.33
N THR A 283 -32.39 7.73 -21.03
CA THR A 283 -31.15 7.32 -20.33
C THR A 283 -31.47 6.53 -19.05
N ALA A 284 -30.56 5.67 -18.64
CA ALA A 284 -30.56 5.09 -17.28
C ALA A 284 -29.51 5.83 -16.43
N GLU A 285 -29.99 6.58 -15.44
CA GLU A 285 -29.14 7.14 -14.40
C GLU A 285 -28.80 6.06 -13.38
N ILE A 286 -27.52 5.83 -13.12
CA ILE A 286 -27.05 4.84 -12.16
C ILE A 286 -26.07 5.50 -11.21
N LYS A 287 -26.30 5.28 -9.92
CA LYS A 287 -25.43 5.71 -8.84
C LYS A 287 -25.07 4.53 -7.97
N VAL A 288 -23.78 4.35 -7.75
CA VAL A 288 -23.20 3.36 -6.83
C VAL A 288 -22.42 4.09 -5.75
N SER A 289 -22.59 3.68 -4.50
CA SER A 289 -21.83 4.21 -3.38
C SER A 289 -20.88 3.14 -2.86
N LEU A 290 -19.58 3.48 -2.76
CA LEU A 290 -18.56 2.66 -2.12
C LEU A 290 -18.13 3.25 -0.79
N LYS A 291 -17.68 2.38 0.11
CA LYS A 291 -16.88 2.69 1.30
C LYS A 291 -15.57 1.92 1.23
N ASN A 292 -14.54 2.43 1.90
CA ASN A 292 -13.33 1.68 2.20
C ASN A 292 -13.25 1.42 3.71
N VAL A 293 -13.59 0.22 4.13
CA VAL A 293 -13.57 -0.18 5.55
C VAL A 293 -12.20 -0.74 5.98
N GLY A 294 -11.23 -0.84 5.07
CA GLY A 294 -9.86 -1.22 5.37
C GLY A 294 -9.07 -0.13 6.09
N PHE A 295 -7.87 -0.44 6.53
CA PHE A 295 -7.02 0.49 7.27
C PHE A 295 -6.35 1.53 6.38
N ALA A 296 -6.16 1.28 5.10
CA ALA A 296 -5.41 2.13 4.19
C ALA A 296 -6.18 2.45 2.90
N PRO A 297 -5.82 3.54 2.19
CA PRO A 297 -6.41 3.87 0.90
C PRO A 297 -5.98 2.89 -0.21
N VAL A 298 -6.63 3.01 -1.36
CA VAL A 298 -6.18 2.36 -2.60
C VAL A 298 -5.05 3.21 -3.18
N TYR A 299 -3.80 2.75 -3.04
CA TYR A 299 -2.62 3.52 -3.49
C TYR A 299 -2.31 3.35 -4.98
N LYS A 300 -2.66 2.19 -5.57
CA LYS A 300 -2.47 1.95 -7.00
C LYS A 300 -3.56 2.63 -7.80
N GLU A 301 -3.25 3.02 -9.02
CA GLU A 301 -4.23 3.62 -9.91
C GLU A 301 -5.29 2.59 -10.29
N CYS A 302 -6.54 2.90 -9.95
CA CYS A 302 -7.68 2.05 -10.19
C CYS A 302 -8.80 2.83 -10.89
N GLU A 303 -9.46 2.16 -11.82
CA GLU A 303 -10.53 2.72 -12.63
C GLU A 303 -11.88 2.07 -12.28
N PRO A 304 -12.85 2.83 -11.74
CA PRO A 304 -14.22 2.36 -11.62
C PRO A 304 -14.87 2.27 -13.00
N VAL A 305 -15.65 1.22 -13.24
CA VAL A 305 -16.29 0.99 -14.53
C VAL A 305 -17.72 0.45 -14.38
N PHE A 306 -18.64 0.96 -15.20
CA PHE A 306 -19.95 0.37 -15.42
C PHE A 306 -19.98 -0.43 -16.70
N LEU A 307 -20.54 -1.63 -16.64
CA LEU A 307 -20.75 -2.50 -17.79
C LEU A 307 -22.24 -2.82 -17.92
N VAL A 308 -22.77 -2.79 -19.14
CA VAL A 308 -24.11 -3.30 -19.42
C VAL A 308 -24.02 -4.43 -20.44
N LYS A 309 -24.62 -5.55 -20.10
CA LYS A 309 -24.57 -6.76 -20.93
C LYS A 309 -25.99 -7.20 -21.31
N ASP A 310 -26.15 -7.63 -22.55
CA ASP A 310 -27.36 -8.25 -23.04
C ASP A 310 -27.54 -9.69 -22.50
N GLU A 311 -28.66 -10.34 -22.88
CA GLU A 311 -28.97 -11.72 -22.47
C GLU A 311 -27.96 -12.75 -22.97
N THR A 312 -27.17 -12.43 -23.98
CA THR A 312 -26.10 -13.30 -24.50
C THR A 312 -24.77 -13.12 -23.76
N GLY A 313 -24.68 -12.13 -22.85
CA GLY A 313 -23.48 -11.74 -22.13
C GLY A 313 -22.59 -10.79 -22.93
N GLN A 314 -23.03 -10.30 -24.09
CA GLN A 314 -22.29 -9.31 -24.85
C GLN A 314 -22.37 -7.93 -24.17
N THR A 315 -21.22 -7.28 -23.98
CA THR A 315 -21.16 -5.91 -23.48
C THR A 315 -21.68 -4.94 -24.54
N ILE A 316 -22.74 -4.22 -24.22
CA ILE A 316 -23.34 -3.18 -25.09
C ILE A 316 -22.95 -1.77 -24.64
N TYR A 317 -22.48 -1.62 -23.42
CA TYR A 317 -22.00 -0.36 -22.87
C TYR A 317 -20.88 -0.64 -21.88
N GLU A 318 -19.81 0.15 -21.98
CA GLU A 318 -18.75 0.26 -20.98
C GLU A 318 -18.47 1.75 -20.78
N GLY A 319 -18.44 2.22 -19.54
CA GLY A 319 -18.21 3.61 -19.24
C GLY A 319 -17.59 3.85 -17.89
N ILE A 320 -16.73 4.86 -17.82
CA ILE A 320 -16.10 5.32 -16.59
C ILE A 320 -17.04 6.35 -15.95
N PRO A 321 -17.49 6.14 -14.70
CA PRO A 321 -18.34 7.08 -13.98
C PRO A 321 -17.58 8.34 -13.55
N SER A 322 -18.34 9.37 -13.16
CA SER A 322 -17.80 10.42 -12.28
C SER A 322 -17.60 9.84 -10.87
N GLY A 323 -16.61 10.31 -10.14
CA GLY A 323 -16.24 9.85 -8.81
C GLY A 323 -14.76 9.53 -8.74
N ASP A 324 -14.19 9.53 -7.53
CA ASP A 324 -12.77 9.33 -7.31
C ASP A 324 -12.52 8.27 -6.24
N ILE A 325 -11.98 7.12 -6.64
CA ILE A 325 -11.65 6.03 -5.72
C ILE A 325 -10.57 6.42 -4.71
N ALA A 326 -9.66 7.33 -5.09
CA ALA A 326 -8.59 7.81 -4.20
C ALA A 326 -9.14 8.67 -3.04
N SER A 327 -10.38 9.15 -3.13
CA SER A 327 -11.05 9.86 -2.03
C SER A 327 -11.42 8.96 -0.85
N LEU A 328 -11.37 7.64 -1.02
CA LEU A 328 -11.71 6.63 0.00
C LEU A 328 -10.48 6.23 0.81
N ALA A 329 -10.10 7.06 1.77
CA ALA A 329 -8.88 6.88 2.57
C ALA A 329 -8.88 5.63 3.46
N GLY A 330 -10.04 5.12 3.88
CA GLY A 330 -10.12 4.05 4.88
C GLY A 330 -9.69 4.52 6.28
N GLY A 331 -9.22 3.60 7.13
CA GLY A 331 -8.76 3.90 8.47
C GLY A 331 -9.81 4.65 9.31
N ASN A 332 -9.46 5.81 9.83
CA ASN A 332 -10.38 6.65 10.61
C ASN A 332 -11.53 7.25 9.79
N GLU A 333 -11.43 7.24 8.44
CA GLU A 333 -12.47 7.69 7.52
C GLU A 333 -13.31 6.55 6.89
N ALA A 334 -13.30 5.35 7.49
CA ALA A 334 -13.96 4.15 6.94
C ALA A 334 -15.48 4.32 6.67
N GLU A 335 -16.15 5.24 7.35
CA GLU A 335 -17.58 5.54 7.12
C GLU A 335 -17.84 6.49 5.95
N LYS A 336 -16.82 7.12 5.39
CA LYS A 336 -16.94 8.00 4.22
C LYS A 336 -17.39 7.21 3.01
N LYS A 337 -18.35 7.76 2.28
CA LYS A 337 -18.86 7.20 1.02
C LYS A 337 -18.41 8.05 -0.15
N GLU A 338 -18.00 7.40 -1.22
CA GLU A 338 -17.84 8.02 -2.54
C GLU A 338 -18.92 7.51 -3.48
N ASN A 339 -19.45 8.41 -4.30
CA ASN A 339 -20.54 8.13 -5.22
C ASN A 339 -20.02 8.12 -6.66
N PHE A 340 -20.28 7.03 -7.34
CA PHE A 340 -19.96 6.81 -8.73
C PHE A 340 -21.23 6.92 -9.57
N LEU A 341 -21.30 7.91 -10.45
CA LEU A 341 -22.50 8.20 -11.25
C LEU A 341 -22.20 8.03 -12.73
N THR A 342 -23.15 7.44 -13.44
CA THR A 342 -23.16 7.38 -14.90
C THR A 342 -24.58 7.56 -15.45
N ASN A 343 -24.68 8.10 -16.67
CA ASN A 343 -25.90 8.14 -17.46
C ASN A 343 -25.70 7.27 -18.69
N ILE A 344 -26.37 6.15 -18.76
CA ILE A 344 -26.26 5.20 -19.86
C ILE A 344 -27.29 5.56 -20.93
N PRO A 345 -26.88 5.91 -22.17
CA PRO A 345 -27.81 6.20 -23.25
C PRO A 345 -28.54 4.92 -23.66
N LEU A 346 -29.87 4.94 -23.68
CA LEU A 346 -30.72 3.82 -24.08
C LEU A 346 -31.28 3.98 -25.50
N ARG A 347 -31.12 5.14 -26.09
CA ARG A 347 -31.65 5.45 -27.42
C ARG A 347 -31.10 4.52 -28.48
N GLY A 348 -31.98 3.78 -29.13
CA GLY A 348 -31.61 2.82 -30.17
C GLY A 348 -31.14 1.47 -29.66
N VAL A 349 -31.15 1.25 -28.34
CA VAL A 349 -30.99 -0.08 -27.74
C VAL A 349 -32.24 -0.88 -27.99
N LYS A 350 -32.11 -2.14 -28.38
CA LYS A 350 -33.26 -3.03 -28.67
C LYS A 350 -34.05 -3.36 -27.40
N ALA A 351 -35.35 -3.67 -27.57
CA ALA A 351 -36.12 -4.24 -26.48
C ALA A 351 -35.46 -5.53 -25.95
N GLY A 352 -35.41 -5.69 -24.63
CA GLY A 352 -34.71 -6.81 -23.99
C GLY A 352 -34.37 -6.57 -22.54
N CYS A 353 -33.75 -7.54 -21.91
CA CYS A 353 -33.29 -7.50 -20.52
C CYS A 353 -31.78 -7.34 -20.45
N TYR A 354 -31.31 -6.31 -19.79
CA TYR A 354 -29.89 -5.93 -19.73
C TYR A 354 -29.38 -5.96 -18.29
N SER A 355 -28.35 -6.75 -18.05
CA SER A 355 -27.69 -6.81 -16.74
C SER A 355 -26.68 -5.69 -16.60
N VAL A 356 -26.72 -4.98 -15.47
CA VAL A 356 -25.81 -3.87 -15.14
C VAL A 356 -24.81 -4.35 -14.10
N TYR A 357 -23.54 -4.10 -14.36
CA TYR A 357 -22.42 -4.43 -13.49
C TYR A 357 -21.62 -3.19 -13.12
N PHE A 358 -21.07 -3.23 -11.93
CA PHE A 358 -20.08 -2.26 -11.46
C PHE A 358 -18.80 -2.99 -11.03
N ALA A 359 -17.67 -2.44 -11.38
CA ALA A 359 -16.37 -2.98 -11.03
C ALA A 359 -15.36 -1.84 -10.76
N VAL A 360 -14.26 -2.20 -10.10
CA VAL A 360 -13.06 -1.38 -10.01
C VAL A 360 -11.91 -2.20 -10.58
N ARG A 361 -11.21 -1.66 -11.56
CA ARG A 361 -10.13 -2.32 -12.29
C ARG A 361 -8.79 -1.69 -11.92
N ASP A 362 -7.82 -2.48 -11.52
CA ASP A 362 -6.42 -2.09 -11.42
C ASP A 362 -5.90 -1.80 -12.83
N THR A 363 -5.41 -0.59 -13.08
CA THR A 363 -5.02 -0.15 -14.43
C THR A 363 -3.72 -0.80 -14.91
N ALA A 364 -2.83 -1.19 -14.00
CA ALA A 364 -1.55 -1.82 -14.32
C ALA A 364 -1.74 -3.30 -14.71
N THR A 365 -2.53 -4.04 -13.94
CA THR A 365 -2.71 -5.50 -14.14
C THR A 365 -3.93 -5.86 -14.97
N GLY A 366 -4.90 -4.92 -15.12
CA GLY A 366 -6.22 -5.16 -15.69
C GLY A 366 -7.13 -6.04 -14.83
N SER A 367 -6.70 -6.40 -13.63
CA SER A 367 -7.45 -7.26 -12.72
C SER A 367 -8.56 -6.49 -12.02
N PHE A 368 -9.70 -7.16 -11.78
CA PHE A 368 -10.79 -6.55 -11.02
C PHE A 368 -10.60 -6.71 -9.51
N ILE A 369 -10.80 -5.61 -8.77
CA ILE A 369 -10.76 -5.61 -7.31
C ILE A 369 -11.99 -6.33 -6.76
N THR A 370 -11.74 -7.26 -5.83
CA THR A 370 -12.81 -7.96 -5.11
C THR A 370 -13.32 -7.08 -3.97
N PHE A 371 -14.64 -6.83 -3.94
CA PHE A 371 -15.30 -6.14 -2.83
C PHE A 371 -15.54 -7.08 -1.64
N ALA A 372 -15.65 -6.50 -0.47
CA ALA A 372 -15.93 -7.23 0.77
C ALA A 372 -17.42 -7.57 0.97
N ASN A 373 -18.22 -7.54 -0.09
CA ASN A 373 -19.60 -7.95 -0.11
C ASN A 373 -19.71 -9.48 -0.23
N ASP A 374 -20.77 -10.07 0.30
CA ASP A 374 -21.03 -11.51 0.18
C ASP A 374 -21.34 -11.96 -1.26
N GLN A 375 -21.74 -11.03 -2.11
CA GLN A 375 -21.99 -11.27 -3.52
C GLN A 375 -20.67 -11.61 -4.24
N LYS A 376 -20.68 -12.67 -5.02
CA LYS A 376 -19.53 -13.06 -5.84
C LYS A 376 -19.40 -12.15 -7.05
N ILE A 377 -18.15 -11.89 -7.42
CA ILE A 377 -17.84 -11.27 -8.71
C ILE A 377 -18.25 -12.21 -9.84
N GLU A 378 -19.01 -11.70 -10.80
CA GLU A 378 -19.41 -12.42 -12.01
C GLU A 378 -18.59 -11.92 -13.19
N GLN A 379 -17.76 -12.76 -13.77
CA GLN A 379 -16.89 -12.48 -14.95
C GLN A 379 -16.06 -11.19 -14.82
N GLU A 380 -16.69 -10.01 -14.96
CA GLU A 380 -16.01 -8.71 -15.05
C GLU A 380 -16.56 -7.67 -14.06
N GLY A 381 -17.28 -8.08 -13.03
CA GLY A 381 -17.83 -7.13 -12.05
C GLY A 381 -18.92 -7.70 -11.15
N TYR A 382 -19.51 -6.82 -10.36
CA TYR A 382 -20.64 -7.12 -9.48
C TYR A 382 -21.92 -6.72 -10.16
N LYS A 383 -22.84 -7.66 -10.33
CA LYS A 383 -24.18 -7.36 -10.86
C LYS A 383 -24.93 -6.50 -9.86
N ILE A 384 -25.26 -5.27 -10.25
CA ILE A 384 -25.93 -4.28 -9.40
C ILE A 384 -27.41 -4.10 -9.73
N GLY A 385 -27.85 -4.59 -10.89
CA GLY A 385 -29.26 -4.48 -11.28
C GLY A 385 -29.52 -4.94 -12.71
N THR A 386 -30.73 -4.61 -13.18
CA THR A 386 -31.21 -4.99 -14.51
C THR A 386 -32.03 -3.84 -15.10
N ILE A 387 -31.85 -3.54 -16.37
CA ILE A 387 -32.66 -2.61 -17.16
C ILE A 387 -33.54 -3.44 -18.08
N LEU A 388 -34.84 -3.22 -18.03
CA LEU A 388 -35.81 -3.81 -18.94
C LEU A 388 -36.28 -2.75 -19.93
N LEU A 389 -36.08 -2.99 -21.21
CA LEU A 389 -36.56 -2.12 -22.31
C LEU A 389 -37.65 -2.84 -23.05
N GLU A 390 -38.78 -2.16 -23.22
CA GLU A 390 -39.99 -2.66 -23.92
C GLU A 390 -40.03 -2.23 -25.38
#